data_72109d58b9e71551d2a31b3ed562f87c
#
_entry.id   72109d58b9e71551d2a31b3ed562f87c
#
_cell.length_a   1.000
_cell.length_b   1.000
_cell.length_c   1.000
_cell.angle_alpha   90.00
_cell.angle_beta   90.00
_cell.angle_gamma   90.00
#
_symmetry.space_group_name_H-M   'P 1'
#
loop_
_entity.id
_entity.type
_entity.pdbx_description
1 polymer ?
#
loop_
_entity_poly.entity_id
_entity_poly.type
_entity_poly.pdbx_seq_one_letter_code
_entity_poly.pdbx_strand_id
1 'polypeptide(L)'
;MLENIKVGDNLELHCYKHNGKINSISDKITVIDILDDYIVCGDYKTTITESDGSTHKTKEPAIMFFYKERWFNILAQLKKQGLFYYCNIATPYLIDENIIKYIDYDLDLRVFPDGGFRVLDKNEYNYHKKIMHYSDELDEIVKKELSNLIEMKKNNEGPFNKDLIEEYYNKYKEITGLKWFLFLLLITYIYIYNK
;
A
#
# COMPACT_ATOMS: atom_id res chain seq x y z
N MET A 1 19.54 2.42 -6.93
CA MET A 1 19.68 2.05 -8.35
C MET A 1 18.52 1.16 -8.74
N LEU A 2 17.57 1.66 -9.55
CA LEU A 2 16.40 0.90 -10.07
C LEU A 2 16.79 -0.06 -11.23
N GLU A 3 18.08 -0.15 -11.57
CA GLU A 3 18.55 -0.72 -12.84
C GLU A 3 18.27 -2.21 -13.04
N ASN A 4 17.81 -2.93 -12.01
CA ASN A 4 17.58 -4.38 -12.10
C ASN A 4 16.14 -4.82 -11.82
N ILE A 5 15.22 -3.94 -11.39
CA ILE A 5 13.85 -4.32 -11.08
C ILE A 5 12.96 -4.17 -12.32
N LYS A 6 12.13 -5.17 -12.58
CA LYS A 6 11.23 -5.25 -13.73
C LYS A 6 9.80 -5.55 -13.31
N VAL A 7 8.86 -5.20 -14.15
CA VAL A 7 7.46 -5.63 -14.03
C VAL A 7 7.41 -7.16 -13.94
N GLY A 8 6.68 -7.65 -12.98
CA GLY A 8 6.56 -9.08 -12.67
C GLY A 8 7.52 -9.59 -11.58
N ASP A 9 8.53 -8.83 -11.21
CA ASP A 9 9.43 -9.21 -10.11
C ASP A 9 8.68 -9.23 -8.77
N ASN A 10 9.13 -10.12 -7.89
CA ASN A 10 8.65 -10.19 -6.52
C ASN A 10 9.69 -9.57 -5.60
N LEU A 11 9.23 -8.64 -4.76
CA LEU A 11 10.05 -7.94 -3.79
C LEU A 11 9.54 -8.23 -2.38
N GLU A 12 10.39 -8.12 -1.37
CA GLU A 12 9.95 -7.96 0.01
C GLU A 12 9.61 -6.50 0.28
N LEU A 13 8.78 -6.26 1.29
CA LEU A 13 8.45 -4.91 1.75
C LEU A 13 8.80 -4.81 3.23
N HIS A 14 9.75 -3.95 3.58
CA HIS A 14 10.17 -3.71 4.95
C HIS A 14 9.74 -2.32 5.43
N CYS A 15 8.92 -2.30 6.44
CA CYS A 15 8.48 -1.11 7.17
C CYS A 15 9.32 -0.95 8.44
N TYR A 16 9.93 0.22 8.61
CA TYR A 16 10.71 0.57 9.78
C TYR A 16 10.06 1.71 10.56
N LYS A 17 10.34 1.80 11.86
CA LYS A 17 10.10 3.00 12.65
C LYS A 17 11.35 3.90 12.66
N HIS A 18 11.19 5.16 13.04
CA HIS A 18 12.27 6.17 13.03
C HIS A 18 13.54 5.75 13.77
N ASN A 19 13.42 4.92 14.79
CA ASN A 19 14.54 4.37 15.56
C ASN A 19 15.26 3.19 14.88
N GLY A 20 14.94 2.90 13.61
CA GLY A 20 15.51 1.81 12.83
C GLY A 20 14.99 0.41 13.15
N LYS A 21 14.03 0.28 14.09
CA LYS A 21 13.42 -1.02 14.36
C LYS A 21 12.44 -1.40 13.26
N ILE A 22 12.41 -2.67 12.91
CA ILE A 22 11.42 -3.23 11.99
C ILE A 22 10.04 -3.15 12.65
N ASN A 23 9.09 -2.57 11.93
CA ASN A 23 7.68 -2.55 12.29
C ASN A 23 6.95 -3.76 11.70
N SER A 24 7.14 -4.00 10.40
CA SER A 24 6.59 -5.18 9.72
C SER A 24 7.40 -5.55 8.48
N ILE A 25 7.29 -6.81 8.07
CA ILE A 25 7.87 -7.35 6.83
C ILE A 25 6.76 -8.07 6.07
N SER A 26 6.56 -7.69 4.81
CA SER A 26 5.76 -8.50 3.87
C SER A 26 6.70 -9.34 3.03
N ASP A 27 6.47 -10.65 3.01
CA ASP A 27 7.36 -11.62 2.33
C ASP A 27 7.31 -11.52 0.81
N LYS A 28 6.27 -10.88 0.27
CA LYS A 28 6.10 -10.80 -1.17
C LYS A 28 5.13 -9.70 -1.59
N ILE A 29 5.61 -8.79 -2.43
CA ILE A 29 4.80 -7.91 -3.27
C ILE A 29 5.25 -8.05 -4.71
N THR A 30 4.35 -7.95 -5.69
CA THR A 30 4.69 -8.10 -7.12
C THR A 30 4.68 -6.74 -7.80
N VAL A 31 5.74 -6.40 -8.51
CA VAL A 31 5.86 -5.17 -9.29
C VAL A 31 4.89 -5.21 -10.47
N ILE A 32 4.01 -4.20 -10.57
CA ILE A 32 3.01 -4.05 -11.64
C ILE A 32 3.46 -3.02 -12.67
N ASP A 33 4.06 -1.93 -12.20
CA ASP A 33 4.52 -0.83 -13.06
C ASP A 33 5.64 -0.05 -12.39
N ILE A 34 6.50 0.59 -13.19
CA ILE A 34 7.61 1.42 -12.72
C ILE A 34 7.56 2.73 -13.50
N LEU A 35 7.19 3.81 -12.82
CA LEU A 35 7.08 5.15 -13.40
C LEU A 35 8.18 6.07 -12.86
N ASP A 36 8.28 7.26 -13.45
CA ASP A 36 9.31 8.23 -13.07
C ASP A 36 9.19 8.65 -11.59
N ASP A 37 7.96 8.83 -11.08
CA ASP A 37 7.70 9.35 -9.74
C ASP A 37 7.38 8.27 -8.71
N TYR A 38 6.92 7.08 -9.11
CA TYR A 38 6.49 6.03 -8.20
C TYR A 38 6.57 4.63 -8.83
N ILE A 39 6.59 3.62 -7.96
CA ILE A 39 6.44 2.21 -8.33
C ILE A 39 5.07 1.71 -7.86
N VAL A 40 4.43 0.90 -8.70
CA VAL A 40 3.16 0.23 -8.37
C VAL A 40 3.41 -1.23 -8.13
N CYS A 41 2.94 -1.71 -6.98
CA CYS A 41 3.02 -3.11 -6.61
C CYS A 41 1.63 -3.65 -6.27
N GLY A 42 1.51 -4.97 -6.27
CA GLY A 42 0.30 -5.65 -5.82
C GLY A 42 0.62 -6.76 -4.84
N ASP A 43 -0.33 -7.01 -3.93
CA ASP A 43 -0.26 -8.15 -3.03
C ASP A 43 -1.59 -8.91 -2.97
N TYR A 44 -1.47 -10.21 -2.70
CA TYR A 44 -2.60 -11.07 -2.33
C TYR A 44 -2.11 -12.34 -1.66
N LYS A 45 -2.64 -12.64 -0.49
CA LYS A 45 -2.23 -13.78 0.35
C LYS A 45 -0.75 -13.74 0.74
N THR A 46 -0.20 -12.56 0.84
CA THR A 46 1.15 -12.27 1.32
C THR A 46 1.23 -12.50 2.82
N THR A 47 2.33 -13.09 3.30
CA THR A 47 2.59 -13.23 4.73
C THR A 47 3.20 -11.94 5.25
N ILE A 48 2.58 -11.37 6.28
CA ILE A 48 3.12 -10.22 7.02
C ILE A 48 3.65 -10.74 8.36
N THR A 49 4.88 -10.37 8.68
CA THR A 49 5.51 -10.59 9.98
C THR A 49 5.56 -9.26 10.72
N GLU A 50 4.92 -9.19 11.87
CA GLU A 50 4.88 -8.00 12.72
C GLU A 50 6.13 -7.89 13.61
N SER A 51 6.33 -6.73 14.23
CA SER A 51 7.49 -6.44 15.09
C SER A 51 7.63 -7.38 16.30
N ASP A 52 6.54 -7.99 16.74
CA ASP A 52 6.53 -8.98 17.83
C ASP A 52 6.80 -10.42 17.36
N GLY A 53 7.03 -10.60 16.05
CA GLY A 53 7.26 -11.91 15.41
C GLY A 53 5.98 -12.66 15.06
N SER A 54 4.79 -12.13 15.36
CA SER A 54 3.53 -12.73 14.93
C SER A 54 3.38 -12.63 13.41
N THR A 55 2.69 -13.60 12.82
CA THR A 55 2.49 -13.65 11.37
C THR A 55 1.03 -13.79 11.01
N HIS A 56 0.63 -13.12 9.93
CA HIS A 56 -0.70 -13.29 9.34
C HIS A 56 -0.63 -13.18 7.80
N LYS A 57 -1.69 -13.60 7.13
CA LYS A 57 -1.79 -13.46 5.67
C LYS A 57 -2.82 -12.40 5.29
N THR A 58 -2.48 -11.60 4.29
CA THR A 58 -3.45 -10.68 3.67
C THR A 58 -4.62 -11.48 3.08
N LYS A 59 -5.84 -10.99 3.28
CA LYS A 59 -7.07 -11.69 2.88
C LYS A 59 -7.63 -11.18 1.57
N GLU A 60 -7.48 -9.89 1.33
CA GLU A 60 -7.93 -9.18 0.14
C GLU A 60 -6.75 -8.70 -0.69
N PRO A 61 -6.90 -8.63 -2.03
CA PRO A 61 -5.86 -8.03 -2.85
C PRO A 61 -5.73 -6.53 -2.57
N ALA A 62 -4.51 -6.03 -2.72
CA ALA A 62 -4.23 -4.60 -2.65
C ALA A 62 -3.32 -4.16 -3.79
N ILE A 63 -3.52 -2.91 -4.24
CA ILE A 63 -2.62 -2.20 -5.15
C ILE A 63 -1.91 -1.13 -4.33
N MET A 64 -0.60 -1.11 -4.40
CA MET A 64 0.26 -0.27 -3.57
C MET A 64 1.04 0.70 -4.42
N PHE A 65 1.14 1.95 -3.97
CA PHE A 65 1.89 3.01 -4.62
C PHE A 65 2.96 3.52 -3.67
N PHE A 66 4.23 3.41 -4.07
CA PHE A 66 5.39 3.90 -3.34
C PHE A 66 6.04 5.02 -4.14
N TYR A 67 6.21 6.20 -3.55
CA TYR A 67 6.70 7.40 -4.21
C TYR A 67 8.19 7.64 -3.95
N LYS A 68 8.90 8.20 -4.95
CA LYS A 68 10.33 8.52 -4.84
C LYS A 68 10.61 9.78 -4.04
N GLU A 69 9.66 10.72 -4.01
CA GLU A 69 9.87 12.04 -3.40
C GLU A 69 8.76 12.44 -2.42
N ARG A 70 7.57 11.79 -2.50
CA ARG A 70 6.47 12.07 -1.56
C ARG A 70 6.65 11.29 -0.27
N TRP A 71 6.27 11.91 0.83
CA TRP A 71 6.36 11.29 2.15
C TRP A 71 5.09 10.56 2.55
N PHE A 72 4.58 9.74 1.66
CA PHE A 72 3.50 8.79 1.92
C PHE A 72 3.54 7.63 0.94
N ASN A 73 2.92 6.54 1.32
CA ASN A 73 2.53 5.46 0.42
C ASN A 73 1.03 5.20 0.52
N ILE A 74 0.45 4.60 -0.51
CA ILE A 74 -1.00 4.39 -0.63
C ILE A 74 -1.27 2.93 -0.93
N LEU A 75 -2.07 2.27 -0.10
CA LEU A 75 -2.56 0.92 -0.28
C LEU A 75 -4.06 0.96 -0.60
N ALA A 76 -4.43 0.60 -1.83
CA ALA A 76 -5.80 0.46 -2.28
C ALA A 76 -6.26 -0.99 -2.09
N GLN A 77 -7.07 -1.26 -1.07
CA GLN A 77 -7.53 -2.59 -0.67
C GLN A 77 -8.88 -2.91 -1.33
N LEU A 78 -8.90 -3.95 -2.17
CA LEU A 78 -10.12 -4.39 -2.88
C LEU A 78 -10.91 -5.38 -2.01
N LYS A 79 -11.80 -4.86 -1.17
CA LYS A 79 -12.63 -5.66 -0.25
C LYS A 79 -14.02 -5.92 -0.82
N LYS A 80 -14.73 -6.93 -0.28
CA LYS A 80 -16.13 -7.22 -0.66
C LYS A 80 -17.07 -6.03 -0.47
N GLN A 81 -16.79 -5.18 0.52
CA GLN A 81 -17.59 -3.99 0.84
C GLN A 81 -17.26 -2.78 -0.03
N GLY A 82 -16.28 -2.90 -0.92
CA GLY A 82 -15.80 -1.84 -1.80
C GLY A 82 -14.32 -1.54 -1.65
N LEU A 83 -13.90 -0.46 -2.26
CA LEU A 83 -12.52 -0.02 -2.27
C LEU A 83 -12.21 0.83 -1.03
N PHE A 84 -11.26 0.37 -0.23
CA PHE A 84 -10.72 1.07 0.92
C PHE A 84 -9.30 1.51 0.61
N TYR A 85 -8.87 2.63 1.19
CA TYR A 85 -7.46 3.00 1.17
C TYR A 85 -6.91 3.05 2.58
N TYR A 86 -5.68 2.62 2.70
CA TYR A 86 -4.83 2.80 3.86
C TYR A 86 -3.55 3.49 3.39
N CYS A 87 -3.32 4.70 3.87
CA CYS A 87 -2.22 5.52 3.41
C CYS A 87 -1.35 5.87 4.60
N ASN A 88 -0.10 5.44 4.60
CA ASN A 88 0.85 5.73 5.66
C ASN A 88 1.59 7.04 5.31
N ILE A 89 1.76 7.94 6.28
CA ILE A 89 2.76 8.97 6.18
C ILE A 89 4.11 8.34 6.49
N ALA A 90 4.97 8.30 5.49
CA ALA A 90 6.21 7.52 5.50
C ALA A 90 7.26 8.21 4.63
N THR A 91 8.54 7.87 4.82
CA THR A 91 9.59 8.35 3.90
C THR A 91 9.32 7.93 2.47
N PRO A 92 9.90 8.64 1.48
CA PRO A 92 10.14 8.08 0.17
C PRO A 92 10.75 6.69 0.29
N TYR A 93 10.40 5.80 -0.64
CA TYR A 93 10.92 4.44 -0.60
C TYR A 93 12.38 4.37 -1.05
N LEU A 94 13.09 3.39 -0.53
CA LEU A 94 14.40 2.96 -1.01
C LEU A 94 14.30 1.53 -1.51
N ILE A 95 15.09 1.20 -2.52
CA ILE A 95 15.26 -0.18 -2.97
C ILE A 95 16.69 -0.62 -2.63
N ASP A 96 16.77 -1.77 -1.95
CA ASP A 96 18.01 -2.43 -1.61
C ASP A 96 17.87 -3.90 -2.02
N GLU A 97 18.59 -4.29 -3.08
CA GLU A 97 18.41 -5.56 -3.76
C GLU A 97 16.96 -5.79 -4.21
N ASN A 98 16.28 -6.77 -3.63
CA ASN A 98 14.89 -7.10 -3.91
C ASN A 98 13.94 -6.65 -2.76
N ILE A 99 14.28 -5.61 -2.03
CA ILE A 99 13.53 -5.12 -0.88
C ILE A 99 13.15 -3.67 -1.10
N ILE A 100 11.86 -3.34 -0.99
CA ILE A 100 11.40 -1.97 -0.80
C ILE A 100 11.42 -1.67 0.70
N LYS A 101 12.05 -0.55 1.06
CA LYS A 101 12.20 -0.09 2.46
C LYS A 101 11.63 1.30 2.62
N TYR A 102 10.94 1.55 3.73
CA TYR A 102 10.50 2.88 4.13
C TYR A 102 10.40 3.00 5.65
N ILE A 103 10.41 4.24 6.15
CA ILE A 103 10.17 4.55 7.56
C ILE A 103 8.75 5.09 7.69
N ASP A 104 7.97 4.49 8.56
CA ASP A 104 6.61 4.87 8.90
C ASP A 104 6.61 5.88 10.06
N TYR A 105 5.82 6.94 9.92
CA TYR A 105 5.65 8.00 10.92
C TYR A 105 4.28 7.99 11.61
N ASP A 106 3.66 6.83 11.70
CA ASP A 106 2.45 6.54 12.49
C ASP A 106 1.15 7.21 11.98
N LEU A 107 1.22 8.43 11.44
CA LEU A 107 0.02 9.09 10.94
C LEU A 107 -0.50 8.41 9.68
N ASP A 108 -1.76 7.95 9.75
CA ASP A 108 -2.39 7.27 8.65
C ASP A 108 -3.64 8.00 8.17
N LEU A 109 -3.90 7.92 6.87
CA LEU A 109 -5.18 8.32 6.29
C LEU A 109 -5.95 7.08 5.85
N ARG A 110 -7.06 6.79 6.51
CA ARG A 110 -7.98 5.75 6.08
C ARG A 110 -9.12 6.33 5.29
N VAL A 111 -9.35 5.80 4.05
CA VAL A 111 -10.47 6.21 3.20
C VAL A 111 -11.45 5.05 3.05
N PHE A 112 -12.75 5.36 3.09
CA PHE A 112 -13.84 4.39 3.02
C PHE A 112 -14.50 4.40 1.64
N PRO A 113 -15.27 3.33 1.27
CA PRO A 113 -15.91 3.22 -0.04
C PRO A 113 -16.90 4.34 -0.37
N ASP A 114 -17.51 4.95 0.64
CA ASP A 114 -18.42 6.10 0.52
C ASP A 114 -17.69 7.43 0.27
N GLY A 115 -16.36 7.40 0.27
CA GLY A 115 -15.52 8.58 0.08
C GLY A 115 -15.20 9.32 1.38
N GLY A 116 -15.77 8.93 2.53
CA GLY A 116 -15.39 9.43 3.84
C GLY A 116 -13.94 9.05 4.18
N PHE A 117 -13.29 9.81 5.06
CA PHE A 117 -11.93 9.49 5.52
C PHE A 117 -11.71 9.84 6.99
N ARG A 118 -10.68 9.22 7.58
CA ARG A 118 -10.21 9.51 8.94
C ARG A 118 -8.68 9.53 8.97
N VAL A 119 -8.13 10.46 9.75
CA VAL A 119 -6.73 10.43 10.16
C VAL A 119 -6.64 9.58 11.43
N LEU A 120 -5.81 8.55 11.39
CA LEU A 120 -5.59 7.59 12.49
C LEU A 120 -4.28 7.90 13.23
N ASP A 121 -4.10 7.24 14.35
CA ASP A 121 -2.86 7.06 15.14
C ASP A 121 -2.16 8.36 15.60
N LYS A 122 -2.91 9.47 15.71
CA LYS A 122 -2.40 10.76 16.20
C LYS A 122 -1.74 10.69 17.58
N ASN A 123 -2.25 9.83 18.47
CA ASN A 123 -1.69 9.67 19.80
C ASN A 123 -0.35 8.93 19.76
N GLU A 124 -0.24 7.91 18.89
CA GLU A 124 1.00 7.17 18.65
C GLU A 124 2.05 8.08 18.05
N TYR A 125 1.70 8.85 17.01
CA TYR A 125 2.57 9.86 16.44
C TYR A 125 3.13 10.84 17.49
N ASN A 126 2.26 11.43 18.32
CA ASN A 126 2.67 12.37 19.35
C ASN A 126 3.58 11.73 20.40
N TYR A 127 3.34 10.46 20.73
CA TYR A 127 4.17 9.69 21.65
C TYR A 127 5.55 9.42 21.02
N HIS A 128 5.59 8.88 19.78
CA HIS A 128 6.84 8.57 19.08
C HIS A 128 7.64 9.83 18.76
N LYS A 129 6.99 10.91 18.33
CA LYS A 129 7.64 12.22 18.16
C LYS A 129 8.44 12.62 19.39
N LYS A 130 7.87 12.43 20.60
CA LYS A 130 8.52 12.78 21.83
C LYS A 130 9.68 11.85 22.19
N ILE A 131 9.44 10.52 22.18
CA ILE A 131 10.44 9.54 22.65
C ILE A 131 11.55 9.26 21.65
N MET A 132 11.28 9.44 20.34
CA MET A 132 12.25 9.27 19.25
C MET A 132 12.88 10.59 18.82
N HIS A 133 12.53 11.71 19.50
CA HIS A 133 13.11 13.04 19.27
C HIS A 133 13.01 13.52 17.82
N TYR A 134 11.81 13.44 17.21
CA TYR A 134 11.60 13.99 15.87
C TYR A 134 11.95 15.48 15.86
N SER A 135 12.74 15.91 14.87
CA SER A 135 13.04 17.34 14.69
C SER A 135 11.78 18.12 14.29
N ASP A 136 11.79 19.43 14.53
CA ASP A 136 10.69 20.30 14.10
C ASP A 136 10.51 20.26 12.58
N GLU A 137 11.60 20.17 11.83
CA GLU A 137 11.63 20.03 10.37
C GLU A 137 10.91 18.76 9.91
N LEU A 138 11.17 17.62 10.57
CA LEU A 138 10.48 16.35 10.30
C LEU A 138 8.98 16.46 10.60
N ASP A 139 8.61 17.06 11.72
CA ASP A 139 7.21 17.28 12.11
C ASP A 139 6.47 18.14 11.08
N GLU A 140 7.11 19.18 10.55
CA GLU A 140 6.57 20.03 9.48
C GLU A 140 6.35 19.23 8.18
N ILE A 141 7.33 18.42 7.77
CA ILE A 141 7.24 17.57 6.58
C ILE A 141 6.05 16.60 6.72
N VAL A 142 5.97 15.88 7.82
CA VAL A 142 4.90 14.89 8.09
C VAL A 142 3.52 15.54 8.04
N LYS A 143 3.33 16.68 8.70
CA LYS A 143 2.05 17.41 8.70
C LYS A 143 1.68 17.98 7.32
N LYS A 144 2.68 18.50 6.59
CA LYS A 144 2.50 19.00 5.24
C LYS A 144 2.08 17.89 4.28
N GLU A 145 2.77 16.76 4.31
CA GLU A 145 2.44 15.62 3.42
C GLU A 145 1.09 14.98 3.77
N LEU A 146 0.70 14.92 5.04
CA LEU A 146 -0.67 14.53 5.40
C LEU A 146 -1.71 15.48 4.80
N SER A 147 -1.46 16.79 4.82
CA SER A 147 -2.34 17.79 4.21
C SER A 147 -2.42 17.62 2.69
N ASN A 148 -1.29 17.42 2.02
CA ASN A 148 -1.21 17.16 0.59
C ASN A 148 -1.97 15.88 0.20
N LEU A 149 -1.79 14.81 0.97
CA LEU A 149 -2.48 13.53 0.77
C LEU A 149 -4.01 13.66 0.89
N ILE A 150 -4.48 14.45 1.88
CA ILE A 150 -5.90 14.75 2.06
C ILE A 150 -6.46 15.56 0.87
N GLU A 151 -5.70 16.51 0.36
CA GLU A 151 -6.09 17.31 -0.80
C GLU A 151 -6.17 16.44 -2.06
N MET A 152 -5.14 15.62 -2.33
CA MET A 152 -5.12 14.64 -3.41
C MET A 152 -6.34 13.70 -3.35
N LYS A 153 -6.71 13.24 -2.15
CA LYS A 153 -7.92 12.43 -1.94
C LYS A 153 -9.20 13.21 -2.26
N LYS A 154 -9.32 14.46 -1.82
CA LYS A 154 -10.52 15.27 -2.08
C LYS A 154 -10.74 15.53 -3.56
N ASN A 155 -9.67 15.68 -4.30
CA ASN A 155 -9.68 15.90 -5.75
C ASN A 155 -9.80 14.61 -6.57
N ASN A 156 -9.80 13.43 -5.94
CA ASN A 156 -9.73 12.11 -6.57
C ASN A 156 -8.54 11.96 -7.55
N GLU A 157 -7.39 12.53 -7.17
CA GLU A 157 -6.17 12.50 -7.98
C GLU A 157 -5.38 11.19 -7.78
N GLY A 158 -4.69 10.78 -8.84
CA GLY A 158 -3.80 9.61 -8.83
C GLY A 158 -4.50 8.33 -8.33
N PRO A 159 -3.96 7.65 -7.31
CA PRO A 159 -4.53 6.41 -6.79
C PRO A 159 -5.96 6.52 -6.25
N PHE A 160 -6.45 7.72 -5.93
CA PHE A 160 -7.84 7.91 -5.49
C PHE A 160 -8.85 7.91 -6.65
N ASN A 161 -8.38 7.87 -7.90
CA ASN A 161 -9.19 7.55 -9.06
C ASN A 161 -9.44 6.03 -9.11
N LYS A 162 -10.71 5.62 -8.99
CA LYS A 162 -11.10 4.20 -8.95
C LYS A 162 -10.78 3.46 -10.25
N ASP A 163 -10.88 4.13 -11.40
CA ASP A 163 -10.61 3.52 -12.71
C ASP A 163 -9.12 3.13 -12.82
N LEU A 164 -8.22 3.95 -12.27
CA LEU A 164 -6.79 3.65 -12.21
C LEU A 164 -6.51 2.41 -11.35
N ILE A 165 -7.20 2.25 -10.22
CA ILE A 165 -7.06 1.05 -9.37
C ILE A 165 -7.55 -0.20 -10.09
N GLU A 166 -8.66 -0.10 -10.82
CA GLU A 166 -9.20 -1.21 -11.60
C GLU A 166 -8.23 -1.63 -12.73
N GLU A 167 -7.64 -0.65 -13.42
CA GLU A 167 -6.60 -0.89 -14.43
C GLU A 167 -5.41 -1.65 -13.85
N TYR A 168 -4.83 -1.16 -12.74
CA TYR A 168 -3.69 -1.83 -12.10
C TYR A 168 -4.05 -3.19 -11.51
N TYR A 169 -5.26 -3.36 -10.99
CA TYR A 169 -5.70 -4.67 -10.52
C TYR A 169 -5.83 -5.68 -11.67
N ASN A 170 -6.27 -5.24 -12.85
CA ASN A 170 -6.32 -6.10 -14.04
C ASN A 170 -4.90 -6.48 -14.50
N LYS A 171 -3.95 -5.52 -14.57
CA LYS A 171 -2.53 -5.81 -14.84
C LYS A 171 -1.94 -6.80 -13.83
N TYR A 172 -2.23 -6.61 -12.53
CA TYR A 172 -1.77 -7.53 -11.47
C TYR A 172 -2.26 -8.95 -11.69
N LYS A 173 -3.54 -9.13 -12.05
CA LYS A 173 -4.10 -10.45 -12.36
C LYS A 173 -3.43 -11.11 -13.56
N GLU A 174 -3.12 -10.35 -14.59
CA GLU A 174 -2.44 -10.85 -15.77
C GLU A 174 -1.01 -11.31 -15.45
N ILE A 175 -0.24 -10.48 -14.73
CA ILE A 175 1.14 -10.77 -14.33
C ILE A 175 1.22 -12.01 -13.45
N THR A 176 0.33 -12.12 -12.46
CA THR A 176 0.38 -13.18 -11.46
C THR A 176 -0.35 -14.46 -11.86
N GLY A 177 -1.04 -14.45 -13.00
CA GLY A 177 -1.88 -15.56 -13.40
C GLY A 177 -3.09 -15.77 -12.48
N LEU A 178 -3.46 -14.78 -11.69
CA LEU A 178 -4.61 -14.81 -10.77
C LEU A 178 -5.92 -14.82 -11.59
N LYS A 179 -6.13 -15.95 -12.30
CA LYS A 179 -7.27 -16.13 -13.20
C LYS A 179 -8.56 -16.32 -12.40
N TRP A 180 -9.56 -15.48 -12.64
CA TRP A 180 -10.97 -15.77 -12.86
C TRP A 180 -11.63 -16.89 -12.02
N PHE A 181 -11.28 -17.06 -10.76
CA PHE A 181 -12.00 -18.02 -9.91
C PHE A 181 -13.51 -17.64 -9.77
N LEU A 182 -13.85 -16.37 -9.95
CA LEU A 182 -15.25 -15.91 -9.94
C LEU A 182 -15.99 -16.20 -11.25
N PHE A 183 -15.32 -16.24 -12.40
CA PHE A 183 -15.96 -16.50 -13.69
C PHE A 183 -16.21 -17.99 -13.91
N LEU A 184 -15.32 -18.85 -13.44
CA LEU A 184 -15.53 -20.31 -13.48
C LEU A 184 -16.67 -20.75 -12.55
N LEU A 185 -16.82 -20.13 -11.37
CA LEU A 185 -17.96 -20.41 -10.48
C LEU A 185 -19.28 -19.91 -11.08
N LEU A 186 -19.28 -18.79 -11.80
CA LEU A 186 -20.48 -18.31 -12.48
C LEU A 186 -20.86 -19.21 -13.68
N ILE A 187 -19.89 -19.65 -14.47
CA ILE A 187 -20.11 -20.55 -15.61
C ILE A 187 -20.54 -21.95 -15.11
N THR A 188 -19.94 -22.48 -14.06
CA THR A 188 -20.37 -23.75 -13.47
C THR A 188 -21.74 -23.63 -12.80
N TYR A 189 -22.06 -22.50 -12.17
CA TYR A 189 -23.39 -22.25 -11.61
C TYR A 189 -24.46 -22.16 -12.71
N ILE A 190 -24.19 -21.42 -13.80
CA ILE A 190 -25.09 -21.33 -14.96
C ILE A 190 -25.23 -22.69 -15.66
N TYR A 191 -24.18 -23.49 -15.75
CA TYR A 191 -24.21 -24.80 -16.37
C TYR A 191 -24.96 -25.87 -15.54
N ILE A 192 -24.93 -25.74 -14.21
CA ILE A 192 -25.64 -26.68 -13.28
C ILE A 192 -27.13 -26.31 -13.17
N TYR A 193 -27.51 -25.04 -13.28
CA TYR A 193 -28.90 -24.60 -13.10
C TYR A 193 -29.70 -24.44 -14.39
N ASN A 194 -29.07 -24.59 -15.58
CA ASN A 194 -29.74 -24.61 -16.88
C ASN A 194 -29.85 -26.03 -17.50
N LYS A 195 -29.69 -27.07 -16.69
CA LYS A 195 -30.07 -28.43 -16.99
C LYS A 195 -31.23 -28.83 -16.05
#